data_1346696c5fd98830a5c7fe3790e8e325
#
_entry.id   1346696c5fd98830a5c7fe3790e8e325
#
_cell.length_a   1.000
_cell.length_b   1.000
_cell.length_c   1.000
_cell.angle_alpha   90.00
_cell.angle_beta   90.00
_cell.angle_gamma   90.00
#
_symmetry.space_group_name_H-M   'P 1'
#
loop_
_entity.id
_entity.type
_entity.pdbx_description
1 polymer ?
#
loop_
_entity_poly.entity_id
_entity_poly.type
_entity_poly.pdbx_seq_one_letter_code
_entity_poly.pdbx_strand_id
1 'polypeptide(L)'
;VPAALGRTFDGSEDATVGASPVVVLSHGYWTRRFAADSSVIGQPMTVDRVAFTIIGVAREGFFGEIVGEAPDLWIPLAMQPAMMPSEARLDDRRLYWLQLFGRVKPGVTIAQAVERSKAVIRQVLEEAVLADPANAQMPRDLEIAAGPAATGFSVVREDFATPLVTMMVGVTLVLLIVCANVGNLLVARAVARCREMAVRMAIGAGRSRLVRQLLAESAVLAVIAGAASLVVARLESQLLL
;
A
#
# COMPACT_ATOMS: atom_id res chain seq x y z
N VAL A 1 -11.68 16.21 8.43
CA VAL A 1 -10.27 16.58 8.66
C VAL A 1 -10.25 18.07 9.03
N PRO A 2 -9.59 18.51 10.11
CA PRO A 2 -9.48 19.94 10.41
C PRO A 2 -8.63 20.65 9.36
N ALA A 3 -9.03 21.88 8.99
CA ALA A 3 -8.25 22.75 8.11
C ALA A 3 -7.12 23.43 8.90
N ALA A 4 -5.98 23.69 8.24
CA ALA A 4 -4.95 24.58 8.75
C ALA A 4 -5.34 26.06 8.55
N LEU A 5 -6.05 26.34 7.45
CA LEU A 5 -6.55 27.66 7.08
C LEU A 5 -7.91 27.51 6.39
N GLY A 6 -8.85 28.44 6.63
CA GLY A 6 -10.18 28.39 6.06
C GLY A 6 -11.02 27.21 6.57
N ARG A 7 -11.72 26.51 5.69
CA ARG A 7 -12.57 25.36 6.00
C ARG A 7 -12.37 24.20 5.03
N THR A 8 -12.82 23.01 5.41
CA THR A 8 -12.95 21.86 4.50
C THR A 8 -14.38 21.77 3.96
N PHE A 9 -14.63 20.79 3.10
CA PHE A 9 -15.96 20.50 2.56
C PHE A 9 -16.93 20.10 3.67
N ASP A 10 -18.18 20.43 3.46
CA ASP A 10 -19.34 19.90 4.18
C ASP A 10 -20.31 19.24 3.16
N GLY A 11 -21.43 18.69 3.65
CA GLY A 11 -22.35 17.97 2.79
C GLY A 11 -23.07 18.85 1.76
N SER A 12 -22.98 20.18 1.84
CA SER A 12 -23.65 21.10 0.91
C SER A 12 -22.92 21.18 -0.43
N GLU A 13 -21.60 20.99 -0.46
CA GLU A 13 -20.81 21.03 -1.68
C GLU A 13 -21.08 19.84 -2.60
N ASP A 14 -21.49 18.70 -2.03
CA ASP A 14 -21.84 17.49 -2.79
C ASP A 14 -23.36 17.30 -3.01
N ALA A 15 -24.18 18.27 -2.57
CA ALA A 15 -25.64 18.14 -2.67
C ALA A 15 -26.17 18.24 -4.11
N THR A 16 -25.48 18.98 -4.98
CA THR A 16 -25.91 19.20 -6.37
C THR A 16 -24.73 19.07 -7.32
N VAL A 17 -24.88 18.23 -8.34
CA VAL A 17 -23.83 17.96 -9.33
C VAL A 17 -23.43 19.26 -10.05
N GLY A 18 -22.14 19.57 -10.06
CA GLY A 18 -21.55 20.69 -10.76
C GLY A 18 -21.80 22.07 -10.12
N ALA A 19 -22.52 22.15 -8.99
CA ALA A 19 -22.96 23.43 -8.44
C ALA A 19 -21.92 24.15 -7.56
N SER A 20 -20.94 23.41 -7.03
CA SER A 20 -20.03 23.94 -6.02
C SER A 20 -18.56 23.84 -6.45
N PRO A 21 -18.08 24.71 -7.34
CA PRO A 21 -16.69 24.72 -7.79
C PRO A 21 -15.76 25.29 -6.72
N VAL A 22 -15.51 24.51 -5.69
CA VAL A 22 -14.61 24.88 -4.58
C VAL A 22 -13.47 23.87 -4.47
N VAL A 23 -12.33 24.31 -3.93
CA VAL A 23 -11.13 23.49 -3.79
C VAL A 23 -10.50 23.68 -2.43
N VAL A 24 -9.99 22.57 -1.87
CA VAL A 24 -9.14 22.56 -0.68
C VAL A 24 -7.74 22.17 -1.10
N LEU A 25 -6.74 22.98 -0.75
CA LEU A 25 -5.34 22.73 -1.09
C LEU A 25 -4.69 21.82 -0.06
N SER A 26 -3.70 21.04 -0.49
CA SER A 26 -2.80 20.39 0.46
C SER A 26 -1.86 21.42 1.08
N HIS A 27 -1.41 21.15 2.30
CA HIS A 27 -0.44 22.01 2.98
C HIS A 27 0.85 22.15 2.17
N GLY A 28 1.31 21.05 1.58
CA GLY A 28 2.51 21.04 0.76
C GLY A 28 2.38 21.86 -0.52
N TYR A 29 1.24 21.78 -1.21
CA TYR A 29 0.99 22.56 -2.41
C TYR A 29 0.86 24.06 -2.09
N TRP A 30 0.13 24.43 -1.04
CA TRP A 30 0.00 25.79 -0.56
C TRP A 30 1.35 26.42 -0.23
N THR A 31 2.23 25.69 0.46
CA THR A 31 3.58 26.16 0.80
C THR A 31 4.45 26.34 -0.45
N ARG A 32 4.43 25.35 -1.37
CA ARG A 32 5.27 25.39 -2.60
C ARG A 32 4.79 26.44 -3.60
N ARG A 33 3.47 26.57 -3.80
CA ARG A 33 2.91 27.39 -4.89
C ARG A 33 2.55 28.79 -4.46
N PHE A 34 2.16 28.98 -3.20
CA PHE A 34 1.66 30.25 -2.65
C PHE A 34 2.52 30.78 -1.50
N ALA A 35 3.70 30.20 -1.26
CA ALA A 35 4.62 30.60 -0.19
C ALA A 35 3.96 30.70 1.20
N ALA A 36 2.97 29.86 1.46
CA ALA A 36 2.15 29.85 2.67
C ALA A 36 1.37 31.18 2.92
N ASP A 37 1.02 31.90 1.85
CA ASP A 37 0.22 33.12 1.95
C ASP A 37 -1.22 32.81 2.40
N SER A 38 -1.65 33.40 3.50
CA SER A 38 -3.01 33.20 4.05
C SER A 38 -4.10 33.93 3.24
N SER A 39 -3.75 34.90 2.40
CA SER A 39 -4.69 35.61 1.54
C SER A 39 -5.23 34.75 0.38
N VAL A 40 -4.76 33.53 0.21
CA VAL A 40 -5.20 32.58 -0.84
C VAL A 40 -6.67 32.19 -0.69
N ILE A 41 -7.25 32.26 0.50
CA ILE A 41 -8.66 31.90 0.73
C ILE A 41 -9.58 32.88 0.01
N GLY A 42 -10.56 32.31 -0.74
CA GLY A 42 -11.48 33.08 -1.57
C GLY A 42 -10.94 33.44 -2.96
N GLN A 43 -9.67 33.18 -3.24
CA GLN A 43 -9.11 33.44 -4.55
C GLN A 43 -9.52 32.38 -5.58
N PRO A 44 -9.69 32.77 -6.86
CA PRO A 44 -9.97 31.82 -7.93
C PRO A 44 -8.70 31.04 -8.34
N MET A 45 -8.87 29.76 -8.63
CA MET A 45 -7.85 28.86 -9.14
C MET A 45 -8.42 28.04 -10.29
N THR A 46 -7.72 27.92 -11.39
CA THR A 46 -8.14 27.09 -12.51
C THR A 46 -7.50 25.70 -12.41
N VAL A 47 -8.33 24.65 -12.43
CA VAL A 47 -7.93 23.24 -12.50
C VAL A 47 -8.58 22.64 -13.73
N ASP A 48 -7.81 22.11 -14.67
CA ASP A 48 -8.30 21.49 -15.92
C ASP A 48 -9.37 22.31 -16.65
N ARG A 49 -9.14 23.62 -16.78
CA ARG A 49 -10.02 24.61 -17.43
C ARG A 49 -11.31 24.97 -16.66
N VAL A 50 -11.53 24.39 -15.50
CA VAL A 50 -12.64 24.74 -14.61
C VAL A 50 -12.13 25.71 -13.54
N ALA A 51 -12.85 26.80 -13.31
CA ALA A 51 -12.51 27.77 -12.26
C ALA A 51 -13.08 27.30 -10.93
N PHE A 52 -12.25 27.22 -9.92
CA PHE A 52 -12.60 26.87 -8.54
C PHE A 52 -12.29 28.03 -7.60
N THR A 53 -13.00 28.11 -6.49
CA THR A 53 -12.67 29.04 -5.39
C THR A 53 -11.93 28.28 -4.30
N ILE A 54 -10.78 28.76 -3.86
CA ILE A 54 -10.03 28.16 -2.75
C ILE A 54 -10.76 28.46 -1.45
N ILE A 55 -11.25 27.41 -0.75
CA ILE A 55 -11.99 27.57 0.51
C ILE A 55 -11.18 27.17 1.74
N GLY A 56 -10.09 26.44 1.55
CA GLY A 56 -9.27 26.02 2.67
C GLY A 56 -7.96 25.37 2.27
N VAL A 57 -7.15 25.15 3.30
CA VAL A 57 -5.90 24.40 3.24
C VAL A 57 -5.98 23.27 4.26
N ALA A 58 -5.68 22.06 3.85
CA ALA A 58 -5.64 20.91 4.74
C ALA A 58 -4.50 21.08 5.78
N ARG A 59 -4.65 20.45 6.94
CA ARG A 59 -3.61 20.46 7.97
C ARG A 59 -2.31 19.85 7.45
N GLU A 60 -1.19 20.30 8.00
CA GLU A 60 0.11 19.67 7.75
C GLU A 60 0.09 18.18 8.11
N GLY A 61 0.74 17.36 7.26
CA GLY A 61 0.78 15.90 7.44
C GLY A 61 -0.48 15.16 7.01
N PHE A 62 -1.49 15.82 6.45
CA PHE A 62 -2.61 15.16 5.81
C PHE A 62 -2.32 14.96 4.31
N PHE A 63 -2.23 13.70 3.90
CA PHE A 63 -1.92 13.29 2.52
C PHE A 63 -3.06 12.54 1.84
N GLY A 64 -4.27 12.58 2.42
CA GLY A 64 -5.40 11.78 1.92
C GLY A 64 -5.43 10.37 2.50
N GLU A 65 -6.22 9.52 1.87
CA GLU A 65 -6.49 8.15 2.30
C GLU A 65 -5.60 7.11 1.61
N ILE A 66 -4.96 7.47 0.49
CA ILE A 66 -4.15 6.57 -0.32
C ILE A 66 -2.69 6.67 0.12
N VAL A 67 -2.14 5.56 0.56
CA VAL A 67 -0.73 5.49 1.00
C VAL A 67 0.20 5.56 -0.21
N GLY A 68 1.16 6.48 -0.14
CA GLY A 68 2.14 6.69 -1.21
C GLY A 68 1.75 7.78 -2.21
N GLU A 69 0.53 8.31 -2.13
CA GLU A 69 0.10 9.46 -2.91
C GLU A 69 0.12 10.74 -2.06
N ALA A 70 0.44 11.85 -2.70
CA ALA A 70 0.42 13.17 -2.08
C ALA A 70 -0.32 14.12 -3.02
N PRO A 71 -1.66 14.12 -3.01
CA PRO A 71 -2.45 14.99 -3.87
C PRO A 71 -2.19 16.46 -3.53
N ASP A 72 -2.17 17.31 -4.54
CA ASP A 72 -1.97 18.73 -4.38
C ASP A 72 -3.26 19.45 -3.93
N LEU A 73 -4.42 18.87 -4.27
CA LEU A 73 -5.73 19.47 -3.96
C LEU A 73 -6.83 18.42 -3.90
N TRP A 74 -7.92 18.78 -3.27
CA TRP A 74 -9.17 18.02 -3.24
C TRP A 74 -10.32 18.87 -3.77
N ILE A 75 -11.23 18.27 -4.52
CA ILE A 75 -12.45 18.89 -5.03
C ILE A 75 -13.66 18.05 -4.61
N PRO A 76 -14.87 18.61 -4.51
CA PRO A 76 -16.08 17.85 -4.24
C PRO A 76 -16.34 16.81 -5.32
N LEU A 77 -16.82 15.63 -4.91
CA LEU A 77 -17.16 14.55 -5.82
C LEU A 77 -18.22 14.97 -6.85
N ALA A 78 -19.16 15.83 -6.45
CA ALA A 78 -20.18 16.40 -7.33
C ALA A 78 -19.60 17.18 -8.53
N MET A 79 -18.34 17.59 -8.48
CA MET A 79 -17.65 18.27 -9.59
C MET A 79 -17.04 17.29 -10.62
N GLN A 80 -17.08 15.97 -10.40
CA GLN A 80 -16.50 14.97 -11.29
C GLN A 80 -16.97 15.11 -12.76
N PRO A 81 -18.26 15.31 -13.08
CA PRO A 81 -18.71 15.47 -14.47
C PRO A 81 -18.19 16.76 -15.13
N ALA A 82 -17.99 17.82 -14.35
CA ALA A 82 -17.43 19.08 -14.86
C ALA A 82 -15.95 18.96 -15.17
N MET A 83 -15.21 18.16 -14.38
CA MET A 83 -13.78 17.91 -14.55
C MET A 83 -13.49 16.90 -15.65
N MET A 84 -14.33 15.88 -15.79
CA MET A 84 -14.16 14.77 -16.75
C MET A 84 -15.47 14.53 -17.52
N PRO A 85 -15.87 15.43 -18.43
CA PRO A 85 -17.17 15.33 -19.12
C PRO A 85 -17.29 14.06 -19.98
N SER A 86 -16.19 13.58 -20.57
CA SER A 86 -16.16 12.36 -21.39
C SER A 86 -16.23 11.07 -20.53
N GLU A 87 -15.99 11.19 -19.24
CA GLU A 87 -15.97 10.08 -18.27
C GLU A 87 -16.91 10.34 -17.08
N ALA A 88 -18.02 11.03 -17.32
CA ALA A 88 -19.01 11.26 -16.26
C ALA A 88 -19.51 9.93 -15.69
N ARG A 89 -19.26 9.71 -14.39
CA ARG A 89 -19.51 8.40 -13.73
C ARG A 89 -20.57 8.47 -12.64
N LEU A 90 -20.96 9.66 -12.20
CA LEU A 90 -21.87 9.81 -11.06
C LEU A 90 -23.27 9.24 -11.34
N ASP A 91 -23.73 9.32 -12.58
CA ASP A 91 -25.05 8.83 -12.98
C ASP A 91 -25.03 7.38 -13.49
N ASP A 92 -23.87 6.80 -13.77
CA ASP A 92 -23.75 5.42 -14.22
C ASP A 92 -23.66 4.45 -13.04
N ARG A 93 -24.81 3.89 -12.67
CA ARG A 93 -24.94 2.93 -11.57
C ARG A 93 -24.26 1.58 -11.84
N ARG A 94 -23.75 1.34 -13.05
CA ARG A 94 -23.04 0.11 -13.42
C ARG A 94 -21.55 0.18 -13.10
N LEU A 95 -21.04 1.36 -12.77
CA LEU A 95 -19.63 1.58 -12.46
C LEU A 95 -19.39 1.57 -10.95
N TYR A 96 -18.59 0.61 -10.50
CA TYR A 96 -18.13 0.50 -9.11
C TYR A 96 -16.71 1.06 -9.02
N TRP A 97 -16.57 2.37 -8.83
CA TRP A 97 -15.28 3.06 -8.87
C TRP A 97 -14.96 3.83 -7.59
N LEU A 98 -15.92 3.91 -6.67
CA LEU A 98 -15.75 4.62 -5.41
C LEU A 98 -15.29 3.67 -4.30
N GLN A 99 -14.37 4.17 -3.49
CA GLN A 99 -14.00 3.54 -2.23
C GLN A 99 -14.67 4.27 -1.09
N LEU A 100 -15.26 3.51 -0.17
CA LEU A 100 -16.00 4.07 0.96
C LEU A 100 -15.18 3.92 2.24
N PHE A 101 -14.91 5.03 2.90
CA PHE A 101 -14.31 5.04 4.23
C PHE A 101 -15.38 5.39 5.26
N GLY A 102 -15.42 4.62 6.32
CA GLY A 102 -16.39 4.82 7.38
C GLY A 102 -15.86 4.49 8.76
N ARG A 103 -16.50 5.03 9.77
CA ARG A 103 -16.22 4.67 11.16
C ARG A 103 -17.28 3.68 11.64
N VAL A 104 -16.83 2.51 12.00
CA VAL A 104 -17.70 1.48 12.59
C VAL A 104 -18.17 1.95 13.96
N LYS A 105 -19.47 1.79 14.26
CA LYS A 105 -20.02 2.14 15.57
C LYS A 105 -19.43 1.24 16.68
N PRO A 106 -19.30 1.75 17.90
CA PRO A 106 -18.84 0.91 19.03
C PRO A 106 -19.67 -0.38 19.15
N GLY A 107 -18.97 -1.50 19.34
CA GLY A 107 -19.60 -2.83 19.48
C GLY A 107 -19.98 -3.52 18.16
N VAL A 108 -19.75 -2.91 17.01
CA VAL A 108 -19.95 -3.53 15.69
C VAL A 108 -18.61 -4.00 15.14
N THR A 109 -18.53 -5.24 14.67
CA THR A 109 -17.34 -5.77 13.98
C THR A 109 -17.33 -5.38 12.50
N ILE A 110 -16.15 -5.39 11.87
CA ILE A 110 -16.04 -5.14 10.42
C ILE A 110 -16.89 -6.15 9.63
N ALA A 111 -16.86 -7.43 10.01
CA ALA A 111 -17.68 -8.46 9.37
C ALA A 111 -19.19 -8.15 9.43
N GLN A 112 -19.68 -7.70 10.58
CA GLN A 112 -21.08 -7.28 10.71
C GLN A 112 -21.42 -6.04 9.89
N ALA A 113 -20.46 -5.09 9.78
CA ALA A 113 -20.63 -3.92 8.93
C ALA A 113 -20.71 -4.32 7.45
N VAL A 114 -19.85 -5.23 6.98
CA VAL A 114 -19.86 -5.77 5.61
C VAL A 114 -21.18 -6.44 5.30
N GLU A 115 -21.68 -7.35 6.16
CA GLU A 115 -22.95 -8.04 5.92
C GLU A 115 -24.14 -7.07 5.85
N ARG A 116 -24.18 -6.05 6.69
CA ARG A 116 -25.19 -4.99 6.62
C ARG A 116 -25.07 -4.17 5.32
N SER A 117 -23.85 -3.85 4.90
CA SER A 117 -23.59 -3.12 3.65
C SER A 117 -24.03 -3.94 2.43
N LYS A 118 -23.78 -5.25 2.41
CA LYS A 118 -24.25 -6.16 1.36
C LYS A 118 -25.78 -6.14 1.24
N ALA A 119 -26.50 -6.15 2.36
CA ALA A 119 -27.95 -6.10 2.36
C ALA A 119 -28.48 -4.79 1.75
N VAL A 120 -27.90 -3.64 2.12
CA VAL A 120 -28.29 -2.33 1.58
C VAL A 120 -27.95 -2.25 0.08
N ILE A 121 -26.77 -2.67 -0.33
CA ILE A 121 -26.37 -2.64 -1.74
C ILE A 121 -27.25 -3.54 -2.58
N ARG A 122 -27.60 -4.74 -2.09
CA ARG A 122 -28.52 -5.63 -2.79
C ARG A 122 -29.88 -4.96 -3.02
N GLN A 123 -30.45 -4.30 -2.02
CA GLN A 123 -31.69 -3.55 -2.16
C GLN A 123 -31.57 -2.43 -3.21
N VAL A 124 -30.49 -1.65 -3.17
CA VAL A 124 -30.25 -0.57 -4.15
C VAL A 124 -30.13 -1.12 -5.58
N LEU A 125 -29.46 -2.28 -5.75
CA LEU A 125 -29.34 -2.93 -7.05
C LEU A 125 -30.69 -3.46 -7.57
N GLU A 126 -31.50 -4.06 -6.71
CA GLU A 126 -32.83 -4.52 -7.05
C GLU A 126 -33.73 -3.34 -7.49
N GLU A 127 -33.70 -2.24 -6.75
CA GLU A 127 -34.43 -1.01 -7.10
C GLU A 127 -33.90 -0.42 -8.43
N ALA A 128 -32.60 -0.43 -8.69
CA ALA A 128 -32.00 0.06 -9.92
C ALA A 128 -32.42 -0.80 -11.14
N VAL A 129 -32.49 -2.11 -10.98
CA VAL A 129 -32.97 -3.04 -12.04
C VAL A 129 -34.44 -2.85 -12.33
N LEU A 130 -35.25 -2.61 -11.30
CA LEU A 130 -36.68 -2.34 -11.46
C LEU A 130 -36.95 -0.99 -12.16
N ALA A 131 -36.08 0.00 -11.89
CA ALA A 131 -36.22 1.34 -12.48
C ALA A 131 -35.79 1.38 -13.95
N ASP A 132 -34.82 0.59 -14.38
CA ASP A 132 -34.32 0.53 -15.76
C ASP A 132 -33.90 -0.89 -16.14
N PRO A 133 -34.58 -1.54 -17.11
CA PRO A 133 -34.21 -2.86 -17.60
C PRO A 133 -32.78 -2.97 -18.14
N ALA A 134 -32.16 -1.87 -18.59
CA ALA A 134 -30.75 -1.86 -19.00
C ALA A 134 -29.79 -2.25 -17.85
N ASN A 135 -30.24 -2.08 -16.62
CA ASN A 135 -29.47 -2.47 -15.42
C ASN A 135 -29.60 -3.98 -15.09
N ALA A 136 -30.37 -4.75 -15.85
CA ALA A 136 -30.54 -6.20 -15.59
C ALA A 136 -29.25 -7.03 -15.69
N GLN A 137 -28.22 -6.49 -16.34
CA GLN A 137 -26.89 -7.11 -16.46
C GLN A 137 -25.96 -6.76 -15.28
N MET A 138 -26.41 -5.95 -14.31
CA MET A 138 -25.60 -5.65 -13.13
C MET A 138 -25.34 -6.93 -12.30
N PRO A 139 -24.14 -7.11 -11.77
CA PRO A 139 -23.87 -8.24 -10.90
C PRO A 139 -24.78 -8.19 -9.67
N ARG A 140 -25.55 -9.25 -9.44
CA ARG A 140 -26.44 -9.34 -8.27
C ARG A 140 -25.69 -9.69 -6.98
N ASP A 141 -24.52 -10.31 -7.13
CA ASP A 141 -23.65 -10.69 -6.04
C ASP A 141 -22.34 -9.87 -6.13
N LEU A 142 -22.39 -8.69 -5.52
CA LEU A 142 -21.20 -7.86 -5.34
C LEU A 142 -20.41 -8.38 -4.14
N GLU A 143 -19.19 -8.78 -4.39
CA GLU A 143 -18.25 -9.08 -3.33
C GLU A 143 -17.74 -7.76 -2.73
N ILE A 144 -18.20 -7.47 -1.50
CA ILE A 144 -17.75 -6.29 -0.76
C ILE A 144 -16.58 -6.73 0.10
N ALA A 145 -15.38 -6.30 -0.26
CA ALA A 145 -14.21 -6.42 0.59
C ALA A 145 -14.12 -5.20 1.53
N ALA A 146 -13.91 -5.41 2.80
CA ALA A 146 -13.62 -4.35 3.74
C ALA A 146 -12.49 -4.74 4.68
N GLY A 147 -11.64 -3.77 4.96
CA GLY A 147 -10.50 -3.93 5.83
C GLY A 147 -10.32 -2.75 6.79
N PRO A 148 -9.43 -2.87 7.79
CA PRO A 148 -9.12 -1.76 8.69
C PRO A 148 -8.42 -0.64 7.91
N ALA A 149 -8.98 0.58 7.97
CA ALA A 149 -8.42 1.76 7.33
C ALA A 149 -7.33 2.46 8.18
N ALA A 150 -6.91 1.88 9.31
CA ALA A 150 -5.93 2.49 10.23
C ALA A 150 -4.56 2.73 9.56
N THR A 151 -4.21 1.94 8.55
CA THR A 151 -2.95 2.05 7.79
C THR A 151 -3.12 2.71 6.43
N GLY A 152 -4.28 3.33 6.16
CA GLY A 152 -4.65 3.86 4.86
C GLY A 152 -4.94 2.76 3.83
N PHE A 153 -5.47 3.19 2.69
CA PHE A 153 -5.65 2.32 1.53
C PHE A 153 -4.35 2.29 0.71
N SER A 154 -3.90 1.12 0.32
CA SER A 154 -2.69 0.97 -0.49
C SER A 154 -2.97 -0.01 -1.63
N VAL A 155 -3.17 0.53 -2.82
CA VAL A 155 -3.29 -0.24 -4.07
C VAL A 155 -2.07 -1.14 -4.25
N VAL A 156 -0.89 -0.59 -3.99
CA VAL A 156 0.38 -1.32 -4.07
C VAL A 156 0.40 -2.53 -3.15
N ARG A 157 -0.17 -2.42 -1.94
CA ARG A 157 -0.22 -3.55 -1.01
C ARG A 157 -1.15 -4.66 -1.51
N GLU A 158 -2.31 -4.30 -2.06
CA GLU A 158 -3.26 -5.29 -2.58
C GLU A 158 -2.72 -5.99 -3.82
N ASP A 159 -2.17 -5.26 -4.78
CA ASP A 159 -1.67 -5.79 -6.04
C ASP A 159 -0.39 -6.62 -5.86
N PHE A 160 0.48 -6.21 -4.94
CA PHE A 160 1.80 -6.84 -4.78
C PHE A 160 1.91 -7.80 -3.58
N ALA A 161 0.91 -7.92 -2.70
CA ALA A 161 0.97 -8.82 -1.56
C ALA A 161 1.17 -10.28 -2.00
N THR A 162 0.37 -10.78 -2.94
CA THR A 162 0.45 -12.15 -3.44
C THR A 162 1.75 -12.43 -4.22
N PRO A 163 2.17 -11.61 -5.19
CA PRO A 163 3.46 -11.74 -5.85
C PRO A 163 4.65 -11.74 -4.88
N LEU A 164 4.65 -10.83 -3.89
CA LEU A 164 5.72 -10.75 -2.90
C LEU A 164 5.80 -12.00 -2.01
N VAL A 165 4.66 -12.52 -1.55
CA VAL A 165 4.63 -13.78 -0.77
C VAL A 165 5.14 -14.93 -1.62
N THR A 166 4.73 -15.05 -2.88
CA THR A 166 5.20 -16.09 -3.80
C THR A 166 6.71 -16.02 -4.01
N MET A 167 7.23 -14.82 -4.22
CA MET A 167 8.67 -14.60 -4.36
C MET A 167 9.44 -14.94 -3.07
N MET A 168 8.91 -14.55 -1.90
CA MET A 168 9.49 -14.89 -0.60
C MET A 168 9.54 -16.40 -0.38
N VAL A 169 8.49 -17.15 -0.74
CA VAL A 169 8.48 -18.62 -0.67
C VAL A 169 9.56 -19.19 -1.58
N GLY A 170 9.65 -18.72 -2.83
CA GLY A 170 10.67 -19.15 -3.77
C GLY A 170 12.09 -18.94 -3.26
N VAL A 171 12.40 -17.73 -2.77
CA VAL A 171 13.71 -17.40 -2.18
C VAL A 171 14.00 -18.29 -0.98
N THR A 172 13.01 -18.53 -0.12
CA THR A 172 13.18 -19.40 1.06
C THR A 172 13.50 -20.83 0.66
N LEU A 173 12.83 -21.37 -0.35
CA LEU A 173 13.12 -22.74 -0.87
C LEU A 173 14.54 -22.83 -1.43
N VAL A 174 14.96 -21.85 -2.23
CA VAL A 174 16.32 -21.80 -2.76
C VAL A 174 17.35 -21.75 -1.62
N LEU A 175 17.10 -20.91 -0.62
CA LEU A 175 17.97 -20.81 0.57
C LEU A 175 18.07 -22.15 1.31
N LEU A 176 16.95 -22.87 1.49
CA LEU A 176 16.95 -24.19 2.13
C LEU A 176 17.78 -25.20 1.35
N ILE A 177 17.67 -25.21 0.02
CA ILE A 177 18.46 -26.09 -0.86
C ILE A 177 19.94 -25.77 -0.70
N VAL A 178 20.32 -24.50 -0.74
CA VAL A 178 21.72 -24.08 -0.55
C VAL A 178 22.23 -24.48 0.84
N CYS A 179 21.46 -24.26 1.90
CA CYS A 179 21.80 -24.67 3.26
C CYS A 179 22.00 -26.19 3.38
N ALA A 180 21.12 -26.99 2.75
CA ALA A 180 21.24 -28.45 2.73
C ALA A 180 22.52 -28.89 2.00
N ASN A 181 22.83 -28.28 0.85
CA ASN A 181 24.05 -28.60 0.10
C ASN A 181 25.32 -28.23 0.87
N VAL A 182 25.37 -27.05 1.49
CA VAL A 182 26.47 -26.64 2.34
C VAL A 182 26.60 -27.57 3.55
N GLY A 183 25.48 -27.93 4.19
CA GLY A 183 25.46 -28.91 5.28
C GLY A 183 26.05 -30.26 4.87
N ASN A 184 25.64 -30.80 3.73
CA ASN A 184 26.19 -32.06 3.20
C ASN A 184 27.70 -31.97 2.91
N LEU A 185 28.16 -30.86 2.33
CA LEU A 185 29.60 -30.63 2.10
C LEU A 185 30.38 -30.53 3.41
N LEU A 186 29.86 -29.89 4.45
CA LEU A 186 30.49 -29.80 5.75
C LEU A 186 30.56 -31.18 6.42
N VAL A 187 29.53 -32.00 6.33
CA VAL A 187 29.52 -33.38 6.85
C VAL A 187 30.58 -34.23 6.11
N ALA A 188 30.61 -34.17 4.78
CA ALA A 188 31.59 -34.91 3.99
C ALA A 188 33.04 -34.50 4.35
N ARG A 189 33.31 -33.19 4.52
CA ARG A 189 34.62 -32.70 4.99
C ARG A 189 34.94 -33.16 6.41
N ALA A 190 33.98 -33.16 7.33
CA ALA A 190 34.16 -33.63 8.70
C ALA A 190 34.54 -35.12 8.73
N VAL A 191 33.86 -35.96 7.94
CA VAL A 191 34.15 -37.39 7.80
C VAL A 191 35.56 -37.59 7.23
N ALA A 192 35.93 -36.87 6.16
CA ALA A 192 37.29 -36.97 5.57
C ALA A 192 38.41 -36.59 6.54
N ARG A 193 38.17 -35.65 7.44
CA ARG A 193 39.12 -35.19 8.45
C ARG A 193 39.07 -35.97 9.77
N CYS A 194 38.16 -36.96 9.90
CA CYS A 194 37.93 -37.69 11.14
C CYS A 194 39.21 -38.38 11.64
N ARG A 195 40.04 -38.96 10.72
CA ARG A 195 41.31 -39.58 11.03
C ARG A 195 42.34 -38.59 11.55
N GLU A 196 42.44 -37.42 10.96
CA GLU A 196 43.35 -36.34 11.38
C GLU A 196 42.97 -35.81 12.78
N MET A 197 41.65 -35.63 13.02
CA MET A 197 41.16 -35.22 14.33
C MET A 197 41.42 -36.27 15.41
N ALA A 198 41.26 -37.57 15.08
CA ALA A 198 41.55 -38.65 16.01
C ALA A 198 43.03 -38.66 16.44
N VAL A 199 43.94 -38.45 15.48
CA VAL A 199 45.39 -38.33 15.79
C VAL A 199 45.67 -37.09 16.66
N ARG A 200 45.11 -35.95 16.37
CA ARG A 200 45.29 -34.74 17.17
C ARG A 200 44.73 -34.88 18.59
N MET A 201 43.60 -35.56 18.78
CA MET A 201 43.07 -35.86 20.10
C MET A 201 43.96 -36.84 20.87
N ALA A 202 44.56 -37.82 20.20
CA ALA A 202 45.50 -38.76 20.82
C ALA A 202 46.77 -38.08 21.33
N ILE A 203 47.18 -36.97 20.70
CA ILE A 203 48.32 -36.14 21.11
C ILE A 203 47.95 -35.09 22.17
N GLY A 204 46.67 -35.09 22.66
CA GLY A 204 46.24 -34.24 23.76
C GLY A 204 45.56 -32.93 23.36
N ALA A 205 45.14 -32.75 22.10
CA ALA A 205 44.37 -31.57 21.71
C ALA A 205 42.96 -31.60 22.29
N GLY A 206 42.59 -30.58 23.05
CA GLY A 206 41.27 -30.44 23.65
C GLY A 206 40.14 -30.29 22.60
N ARG A 207 39.01 -30.98 22.76
CA ARG A 207 37.85 -30.96 21.87
C ARG A 207 37.35 -29.52 21.60
N SER A 208 37.36 -28.66 22.61
CA SER A 208 36.89 -27.27 22.50
C SER A 208 37.76 -26.44 21.56
N ARG A 209 39.06 -26.69 21.49
CA ARG A 209 39.97 -25.99 20.57
C ARG A 209 39.69 -26.37 19.12
N LEU A 210 39.42 -27.66 18.83
CA LEU A 210 39.07 -28.14 17.49
C LEU A 210 37.72 -27.59 17.00
N VAL A 211 36.74 -27.59 17.86
CA VAL A 211 35.40 -27.02 17.54
C VAL A 211 35.52 -25.52 17.24
N ARG A 212 36.26 -24.77 18.08
CA ARG A 212 36.47 -23.34 17.87
C ARG A 212 37.23 -23.03 16.56
N GLN A 213 38.19 -23.87 16.18
CA GLN A 213 38.90 -23.70 14.91
C GLN A 213 37.94 -23.93 13.71
N LEU A 214 37.09 -24.97 13.72
CA LEU A 214 36.13 -25.25 12.64
C LEU A 214 35.10 -24.15 12.53
N LEU A 215 34.59 -23.64 13.68
CA LEU A 215 33.66 -22.52 13.70
C LEU A 215 34.29 -21.25 13.14
N ALA A 216 35.58 -20.96 13.48
CA ALA A 216 36.29 -19.80 12.94
C ALA A 216 36.46 -19.89 11.42
N GLU A 217 36.85 -21.07 10.88
CA GLU A 217 36.97 -21.27 9.44
C GLU A 217 35.62 -21.05 8.73
N SER A 218 34.56 -21.60 9.28
CA SER A 218 33.19 -21.43 8.73
C SER A 218 32.72 -19.99 8.80
N ALA A 219 33.02 -19.27 9.91
CA ALA A 219 32.65 -17.87 10.09
C ALA A 219 33.37 -16.96 9.08
N VAL A 220 34.66 -17.17 8.84
CA VAL A 220 35.43 -16.41 7.84
C VAL A 220 34.83 -16.60 6.44
N LEU A 221 34.52 -17.84 6.04
CA LEU A 221 33.88 -18.12 4.76
C LEU A 221 32.52 -17.47 4.65
N ALA A 222 31.71 -17.50 5.70
CA ALA A 222 30.39 -16.86 5.74
C ALA A 222 30.47 -15.33 5.58
N VAL A 223 31.47 -14.69 6.24
CA VAL A 223 31.70 -13.24 6.11
C VAL A 223 32.11 -12.88 4.68
N ILE A 224 33.04 -13.64 4.08
CA ILE A 224 33.46 -13.40 2.69
C ILE A 224 32.31 -13.58 1.72
N ALA A 225 31.52 -14.66 1.85
CA ALA A 225 30.36 -14.92 1.01
C ALA A 225 29.28 -13.85 1.18
N GLY A 226 29.04 -13.41 2.42
CA GLY A 226 28.10 -12.32 2.74
C GLY A 226 28.52 -10.97 2.13
N ALA A 227 29.80 -10.64 2.21
CA ALA A 227 30.33 -9.43 1.57
C ALA A 227 30.22 -9.49 0.05
N ALA A 228 30.53 -10.63 -0.57
CA ALA A 228 30.41 -10.83 -2.01
C ALA A 228 28.93 -10.71 -2.47
N SER A 229 27.99 -11.29 -1.73
CA SER A 229 26.55 -11.20 -2.05
C SER A 229 26.01 -9.77 -1.99
N LEU A 230 26.49 -8.95 -1.02
CA LEU A 230 26.13 -7.53 -0.94
C LEU A 230 26.65 -6.71 -2.12
N VAL A 231 27.86 -7.03 -2.61
CA VAL A 231 28.42 -6.38 -3.81
C VAL A 231 27.58 -6.72 -5.05
N VAL A 232 27.25 -7.99 -5.23
CA VAL A 232 26.41 -8.45 -6.35
C VAL A 232 25.03 -7.78 -6.29
N ALA A 233 24.37 -7.78 -5.13
CA ALA A 233 23.06 -7.15 -4.95
C ALA A 233 23.10 -5.64 -5.27
N ARG A 234 24.16 -4.92 -4.93
CA ARG A 234 24.35 -3.52 -5.31
C ARG A 234 24.52 -3.32 -6.81
N LEU A 235 25.29 -4.18 -7.46
CA LEU A 235 25.51 -4.11 -8.90
C LEU A 235 24.20 -4.39 -9.67
N GLU A 236 23.44 -5.39 -9.25
CA GLU A 236 22.14 -5.70 -9.84
C GLU A 236 21.13 -4.55 -9.66
N SER A 237 21.07 -3.92 -8.49
CA SER A 237 20.18 -2.78 -8.25
C SER A 237 20.54 -1.55 -9.09
N GLN A 238 21.82 -1.37 -9.47
CA GLN A 238 22.25 -0.28 -10.36
C GLN A 238 22.00 -0.56 -11.84
N LEU A 239 21.87 -1.82 -12.24
CA LEU A 239 21.57 -2.23 -13.61
C LEU A 239 20.06 -2.19 -13.92
N LEU A 240 19.22 -2.19 -12.88
CA LEU A 240 17.74 -2.19 -12.98
C LEU A 240 17.13 -0.78 -12.84
N LEU A 241 17.94 0.22 -12.46
CA LEU A 241 17.58 1.64 -12.38
C LEU A 241 18.17 2.43 -13.54
#